data_ea2e8e464569344868c4cbafb4cd87d6
#
_entry.id   ea2e8e464569344868c4cbafb4cd87d6
#
_cell.length_a   1.000
_cell.length_b   1.000
_cell.length_c   1.000
_cell.angle_alpha   90.00
_cell.angle_beta   90.00
_cell.angle_gamma   90.00
#
_symmetry.space_group_name_H-M   'P 1'
#
loop_
_entity.id
_entity.type
_entity.pdbx_description
1 polymer ?
#
loop_
_entity_poly.entity_id
_entity_poly.type
_entity_poly.pdbx_seq_one_letter_code
_entity_poly.pdbx_strand_id
1 'polypeptide(L)'
;QRTEQFRPNVQQFALAFSLRSIKEGWSAADHASYFSWFPRAKTWQGGNSYGAFIENSRKQALVNVTNEAARKKYEAASAKSMMPARAIQTPKGPGRSWTVKEAVSAVEGNMKGRDFASGENLFHATACASCHRFAGEGMGIGPDLTGSANRYALRDMMENIIEPSKVISDQYISTGFTMKDGSTAIGR
;
A
#
# COMPACT_ATOMS: atom_id res chain seq x y z
N GLN A 1 -6.26 22.90 -7.24
CA GLN A 1 -6.46 22.35 -5.88
C GLN A 1 -5.39 21.32 -5.48
N ARG A 2 -4.81 20.50 -6.39
CA ARG A 2 -3.75 19.52 -6.05
C ARG A 2 -2.38 20.16 -5.78
N THR A 3 -2.08 21.30 -6.36
CA THR A 3 -0.75 21.95 -6.26
C THR A 3 -0.53 22.66 -4.95
N GLU A 4 -1.56 23.15 -4.28
CA GLU A 4 -1.41 23.87 -3.01
C GLU A 4 -1.19 22.95 -1.80
N GLN A 5 -1.73 21.72 -1.84
CA GLN A 5 -1.49 20.71 -0.80
C GLN A 5 -0.17 19.95 -0.99
N PHE A 6 0.34 19.87 -2.21
CA PHE A 6 1.53 19.10 -2.53
C PHE A 6 2.81 19.71 -1.95
N ARG A 7 2.98 21.03 -2.03
CA ARG A 7 4.18 21.73 -1.56
C ARG A 7 4.47 21.57 -0.06
N PRO A 8 3.51 21.78 0.85
CA PRO A 8 3.75 21.56 2.28
C PRO A 8 4.14 20.13 2.61
N ASN A 9 3.53 19.14 1.95
CA ASN A 9 3.83 17.73 2.17
C ASN A 9 5.24 17.35 1.71
N VAL A 10 5.68 17.86 0.56
CA VAL A 10 7.05 17.66 0.05
C VAL A 10 8.08 18.28 0.98
N GLN A 11 7.84 19.47 1.46
CA GLN A 11 8.74 20.15 2.41
C GLN A 11 8.84 19.40 3.73
N GLN A 12 7.70 18.95 4.27
CA GLN A 12 7.69 18.14 5.50
C GLN A 12 8.39 16.81 5.31
N PHE A 13 8.19 16.17 4.15
CA PHE A 13 8.88 14.92 3.81
C PHE A 13 10.40 15.13 3.74
N ALA A 14 10.87 16.17 3.03
CA ALA A 14 12.28 16.48 2.90
C ALA A 14 12.92 16.76 4.26
N LEU A 15 12.26 17.53 5.12
CA LEU A 15 12.71 17.80 6.47
C LEU A 15 12.78 16.51 7.31
N ALA A 16 11.71 15.74 7.35
CA ALA A 16 11.67 14.50 8.12
C ALA A 16 12.71 13.49 7.62
N PHE A 17 12.91 13.40 6.30
CA PHE A 17 13.95 12.56 5.71
C PHE A 17 15.36 13.01 6.11
N SER A 18 15.63 14.31 6.13
CA SER A 18 16.92 14.87 6.54
C SER A 18 17.20 14.62 8.02
N LEU A 19 16.19 14.69 8.87
CA LEU A 19 16.33 14.53 10.32
C LEU A 19 16.51 13.06 10.77
N ARG A 20 16.19 12.08 9.94
CA ARG A 20 16.19 10.65 10.33
C ARG A 20 17.53 10.10 10.82
N SER A 21 18.64 10.71 10.44
CA SER A 21 20.01 10.27 10.77
C SER A 21 20.63 11.05 11.93
N ILE A 22 19.95 12.06 12.47
CA ILE A 22 20.47 12.87 13.58
C ILE A 22 20.39 12.07 14.86
N LYS A 23 21.52 11.93 15.54
CA LYS A 23 21.68 11.11 16.75
C LYS A 23 21.63 11.93 18.04
N GLU A 24 21.98 13.19 17.98
CA GLU A 24 22.16 14.06 19.15
C GLU A 24 21.36 15.36 19.02
N GLY A 25 21.17 16.05 20.14
CA GLY A 25 20.48 17.34 20.16
C GLY A 25 18.94 17.24 20.22
N TRP A 26 18.37 16.05 20.35
CA TRP A 26 16.93 15.86 20.44
C TRP A 26 16.46 15.87 21.88
N SER A 27 15.48 16.73 22.19
CA SER A 27 14.68 16.60 23.40
C SER A 27 13.61 15.51 23.27
N ALA A 28 13.02 15.10 24.38
CA ALA A 28 11.89 14.16 24.34
C ALA A 28 10.68 14.73 23.57
N ALA A 29 10.50 16.06 23.60
CA ALA A 29 9.45 16.74 22.85
C ALA A 29 9.71 16.71 21.35
N ASP A 30 10.97 16.90 20.93
CA ASP A 30 11.36 16.83 19.50
C ASP A 30 11.12 15.43 18.96
N HIS A 31 11.56 14.40 19.67
CA HIS A 31 11.29 13.02 19.30
C HIS A 31 9.78 12.73 19.20
N ALA A 32 8.98 13.17 20.19
CA ALA A 32 7.55 12.95 20.16
C ALA A 32 6.90 13.62 18.95
N SER A 33 7.29 14.87 18.66
CA SER A 33 6.82 15.63 17.49
C SER A 33 7.21 14.92 16.20
N TYR A 34 8.47 14.54 16.07
CA TYR A 34 8.99 13.86 14.87
C TYR A 34 8.27 12.54 14.61
N PHE A 35 8.16 11.65 15.60
CA PHE A 35 7.52 10.36 15.43
C PHE A 35 6.00 10.45 15.25
N SER A 36 5.35 11.51 15.72
CA SER A 36 3.93 11.77 15.48
C SER A 36 3.61 12.14 14.02
N TRP A 37 4.61 12.53 13.24
CA TRP A 37 4.45 12.86 11.84
C TRP A 37 4.20 11.63 10.95
N PHE A 38 4.83 10.46 11.24
CA PHE A 38 4.75 9.27 10.40
C PHE A 38 3.34 8.72 10.17
N PRO A 39 2.45 8.62 11.18
CA PRO A 39 1.07 8.21 10.97
C PRO A 39 0.34 9.06 9.93
N ARG A 40 0.56 10.37 9.95
CA ARG A 40 -0.02 11.29 8.98
C ARG A 40 0.63 11.16 7.61
N ALA A 41 1.95 11.06 7.54
CA ALA A 41 2.65 10.89 6.28
C ALA A 41 2.24 9.60 5.53
N LYS A 42 1.92 8.54 6.25
CA LYS A 42 1.42 7.29 5.68
C LYS A 42 0.08 7.44 4.94
N THR A 43 -0.69 8.49 5.22
CA THR A 43 -1.96 8.77 4.52
C THR A 43 -1.78 9.51 3.20
N TRP A 44 -0.58 10.02 2.93
CA TRP A 44 -0.32 10.83 1.73
C TRP A 44 -0.17 9.93 0.49
N GLN A 45 -0.64 10.45 -0.62
CA GLN A 45 -0.44 9.82 -1.92
C GLN A 45 1.00 10.04 -2.40
N GLY A 46 1.65 8.98 -2.81
CA GLY A 46 3.00 9.00 -3.38
C GLY A 46 3.14 7.87 -4.41
N GLY A 47 4.26 7.82 -5.11
CA GLY A 47 4.57 6.72 -6.03
C GLY A 47 4.68 5.36 -5.30
N ASN A 48 4.84 4.29 -6.06
CA ASN A 48 4.87 2.90 -5.55
C ASN A 48 5.87 2.68 -4.40
N SER A 49 6.98 3.41 -4.39
CA SER A 49 8.01 3.32 -3.36
C SER A 49 7.77 4.21 -2.14
N TYR A 50 6.76 5.09 -2.17
CA TYR A 50 6.58 6.10 -1.11
C TYR A 50 6.39 5.48 0.28
N GLY A 51 5.52 4.47 0.40
CA GLY A 51 5.27 3.78 1.67
C GLY A 51 6.53 3.13 2.23
N ALA A 52 7.36 2.53 1.37
CA ALA A 52 8.64 1.94 1.76
C ALA A 52 9.64 3.01 2.22
N PHE A 53 9.69 4.17 1.55
CA PHE A 53 10.53 5.30 1.98
C PHE A 53 10.13 5.83 3.35
N ILE A 54 8.85 6.01 3.62
CA ILE A 54 8.34 6.45 4.92
C ILE A 54 8.72 5.44 6.01
N GLU A 55 8.49 4.15 5.77
CA GLU A 55 8.78 3.10 6.74
C GLU A 55 10.29 2.95 6.99
N ASN A 56 11.11 3.01 5.96
CA ASN A 56 12.58 2.98 6.11
C ASN A 56 13.10 4.20 6.87
N SER A 57 12.58 5.39 6.59
CA SER A 57 12.95 6.61 7.32
C SER A 57 12.59 6.51 8.80
N ARG A 58 11.41 5.96 9.11
CA ARG A 58 10.97 5.68 10.48
C ARG A 58 11.90 4.72 11.20
N LYS A 59 12.23 3.60 10.57
CA LYS A 59 13.13 2.60 11.14
C LYS A 59 14.53 3.16 11.39
N GLN A 60 15.09 3.91 10.45
CA GLN A 60 16.39 4.56 10.61
C GLN A 60 16.40 5.55 11.78
N ALA A 61 15.34 6.34 11.91
CA ALA A 61 15.21 7.28 13.03
C ALA A 61 15.10 6.56 14.39
N LEU A 62 14.34 5.45 14.46
CA LEU A 62 14.18 4.68 15.70
C LEU A 62 15.50 4.08 16.20
N VAL A 63 16.40 3.68 15.29
CA VAL A 63 17.74 3.15 15.68
C VAL A 63 18.54 4.21 16.45
N ASN A 64 18.32 5.50 16.17
CA ASN A 64 19.04 6.60 16.82
C ASN A 64 18.47 6.97 18.19
N VAL A 65 17.33 6.39 18.61
CA VAL A 65 16.77 6.58 19.94
C VAL A 65 17.45 5.58 20.89
N THR A 66 18.40 6.06 21.69
CA THR A 66 19.23 5.20 22.56
C THR A 66 18.45 4.65 23.77
N ASN A 67 17.48 5.41 24.30
CA ASN A 67 16.64 4.95 25.40
C ASN A 67 15.61 3.93 24.89
N GLU A 68 15.70 2.69 25.35
CA GLU A 68 14.85 1.59 24.88
C GLU A 68 13.35 1.79 25.18
N ALA A 69 13.01 2.33 26.35
CA ALA A 69 11.61 2.58 26.70
C ALA A 69 11.01 3.69 25.81
N ALA A 70 11.77 4.75 25.56
CA ALA A 70 11.38 5.81 24.64
C ALA A 70 11.25 5.28 23.21
N ARG A 71 12.19 4.45 22.74
CA ARG A 71 12.15 3.83 21.42
C ARG A 71 10.89 2.99 21.24
N LYS A 72 10.54 2.10 22.17
CA LYS A 72 9.29 1.31 22.12
C LYS A 72 8.04 2.20 22.07
N LYS A 73 8.02 3.28 22.86
CA LYS A 73 6.92 4.26 22.87
C LYS A 73 6.76 4.91 21.49
N TYR A 74 7.86 5.39 20.89
CA TYR A 74 7.83 6.05 19.58
C TYR A 74 7.55 5.06 18.46
N GLU A 75 8.05 3.84 18.56
CA GLU A 75 7.72 2.77 17.62
C GLU A 75 6.22 2.51 17.58
N ALA A 76 5.59 2.31 18.73
CA ALA A 76 4.15 2.09 18.82
C ALA A 76 3.34 3.31 18.30
N ALA A 77 3.75 4.52 18.67
CA ALA A 77 3.07 5.74 18.23
C ALA A 77 3.18 5.98 16.72
N SER A 78 4.35 5.71 16.12
CA SER A 78 4.63 5.96 14.71
C SER A 78 4.22 4.81 13.77
N ALA A 79 3.97 3.62 14.31
CA ALA A 79 3.52 2.46 13.52
C ALA A 79 2.07 2.59 13.06
N LYS A 80 1.23 3.24 13.86
CA LYS A 80 -0.20 3.42 13.57
C LYS A 80 -0.38 4.24 12.29
N SER A 81 -1.37 3.87 11.48
CA SER A 81 -1.88 4.75 10.43
C SER A 81 -2.97 5.63 11.03
N MET A 82 -3.03 6.91 10.64
CA MET A 82 -4.14 7.80 10.98
C MET A 82 -5.38 7.56 10.11
N MET A 83 -5.30 6.68 9.13
CA MET A 83 -6.49 6.27 8.38
C MET A 83 -7.47 5.60 9.35
N PRO A 84 -8.72 6.07 9.41
CA PRO A 84 -9.74 5.39 10.20
C PRO A 84 -9.84 3.95 9.75
N ALA A 85 -10.02 3.04 10.71
CA ALA A 85 -10.30 1.65 10.37
C ALA A 85 -11.55 1.61 9.48
N ARG A 86 -11.37 1.21 8.22
CA ARG A 86 -12.50 1.09 7.29
C ARG A 86 -13.37 -0.06 7.74
N ALA A 87 -14.66 0.20 7.94
CA ALA A 87 -15.65 -0.86 8.12
C ALA A 87 -15.82 -1.58 6.77
N ILE A 88 -15.14 -2.72 6.62
CA ILE A 88 -15.22 -3.53 5.42
C ILE A 88 -16.48 -4.39 5.48
N GLN A 89 -17.35 -4.23 4.49
CA GLN A 89 -18.52 -5.09 4.31
C GLN A 89 -18.12 -6.31 3.48
N THR A 90 -18.33 -7.49 4.03
CA THR A 90 -18.06 -8.75 3.33
C THR A 90 -18.96 -8.88 2.11
N PRO A 91 -18.46 -9.37 0.96
CA PRO A 91 -19.29 -9.66 -0.19
C PRO A 91 -20.41 -10.63 0.16
N LYS A 92 -21.60 -10.39 -0.39
CA LYS A 92 -22.78 -11.25 -0.17
C LYS A 92 -22.74 -12.44 -1.13
N GLY A 93 -23.16 -13.58 -0.63
CA GLY A 93 -23.40 -14.80 -1.41
C GLY A 93 -22.19 -15.73 -1.52
N PRO A 94 -22.44 -16.96 -1.97
CA PRO A 94 -21.39 -17.90 -2.27
C PRO A 94 -20.61 -17.42 -3.50
N GLY A 95 -19.29 -17.49 -3.44
CA GLY A 95 -18.46 -17.34 -4.62
C GLY A 95 -18.76 -18.43 -5.64
N ARG A 96 -18.44 -18.20 -6.91
CA ARG A 96 -18.44 -19.23 -7.95
C ARG A 96 -17.19 -19.12 -8.81
N SER A 97 -16.83 -20.19 -9.47
CA SER A 97 -15.81 -20.13 -10.52
C SER A 97 -16.38 -19.40 -11.74
N TRP A 98 -15.64 -18.43 -12.22
CA TRP A 98 -15.97 -17.64 -13.40
C TRP A 98 -15.01 -18.00 -14.54
N THR A 99 -15.53 -18.10 -15.75
CA THR A 99 -14.69 -18.00 -16.95
C THR A 99 -14.50 -16.55 -17.34
N VAL A 100 -13.42 -16.24 -18.04
CA VAL A 100 -13.17 -14.87 -18.54
C VAL A 100 -14.35 -14.37 -19.39
N LYS A 101 -14.92 -15.23 -20.25
CA LYS A 101 -16.05 -14.90 -21.11
C LYS A 101 -17.29 -14.52 -20.31
N GLU A 102 -17.64 -15.27 -19.29
CA GLU A 102 -18.78 -14.99 -18.42
C GLU A 102 -18.59 -13.68 -17.65
N ALA A 103 -17.38 -13.46 -17.11
CA ALA A 103 -17.07 -12.24 -16.39
C ALA A 103 -17.16 -11.00 -17.29
N VAL A 104 -16.62 -11.06 -18.49
CA VAL A 104 -16.71 -9.98 -19.50
C VAL A 104 -18.19 -9.68 -19.79
N SER A 105 -18.98 -10.69 -20.12
CA SER A 105 -20.41 -10.50 -20.42
C SER A 105 -21.18 -9.90 -19.25
N ALA A 106 -20.90 -10.34 -18.04
CA ALA A 106 -21.54 -9.82 -16.82
C ALA A 106 -21.19 -8.36 -16.56
N VAL A 107 -19.96 -7.96 -16.80
CA VAL A 107 -19.50 -6.58 -16.61
C VAL A 107 -20.03 -5.67 -17.70
N GLU A 108 -19.94 -6.06 -18.98
CA GLU A 108 -20.45 -5.26 -20.12
C GLU A 108 -21.93 -4.91 -19.96
N GLY A 109 -22.75 -5.87 -19.52
CA GLY A 109 -24.17 -5.65 -19.28
C GLY A 109 -24.48 -4.71 -18.11
N ASN A 110 -23.49 -4.41 -17.25
CA ASN A 110 -23.68 -3.68 -15.99
C ASN A 110 -22.74 -2.47 -15.82
N MET A 111 -22.26 -1.86 -16.89
CA MET A 111 -21.34 -0.72 -16.80
C MET A 111 -21.97 0.59 -16.32
N LYS A 112 -23.29 0.72 -16.42
CA LYS A 112 -24.03 1.91 -15.97
C LYS A 112 -24.45 1.78 -14.50
N GLY A 113 -24.56 2.91 -13.80
CA GLY A 113 -25.09 2.97 -12.44
C GLY A 113 -24.18 2.34 -11.37
N ARG A 114 -22.87 2.28 -11.62
CA ARG A 114 -21.89 1.71 -10.66
C ARG A 114 -21.66 2.65 -9.50
N ASP A 115 -21.53 2.03 -8.32
CA ASP A 115 -21.20 2.71 -7.07
C ASP A 115 -19.71 2.54 -6.77
N PHE A 116 -18.96 3.65 -6.78
CA PHE A 116 -17.54 3.66 -6.49
C PHE A 116 -17.21 3.28 -5.04
N ALA A 117 -18.02 3.69 -4.07
CA ALA A 117 -17.82 3.34 -2.67
C ALA A 117 -17.96 1.83 -2.44
N SER A 118 -18.93 1.20 -3.11
CA SER A 118 -19.09 -0.24 -3.11
C SER A 118 -17.91 -0.96 -3.77
N GLY A 119 -17.44 -0.45 -4.91
CA GLY A 119 -16.26 -0.97 -5.60
C GLY A 119 -14.99 -0.89 -4.76
N GLU A 120 -14.77 0.24 -4.09
CA GLU A 120 -13.67 0.46 -3.18
C GLU A 120 -13.74 -0.50 -1.97
N ASN A 121 -14.93 -0.68 -1.40
CA ASN A 121 -15.14 -1.68 -0.34
C ASN A 121 -14.76 -3.09 -0.82
N LEU A 122 -15.20 -3.48 -2.02
CA LEU A 122 -14.86 -4.79 -2.59
C LEU A 122 -13.36 -4.96 -2.82
N PHE A 123 -12.66 -3.93 -3.26
CA PHE A 123 -11.20 -3.95 -3.43
C PHE A 123 -10.46 -4.32 -2.13
N HIS A 124 -10.97 -3.84 -1.00
CA HIS A 124 -10.46 -4.22 0.33
C HIS A 124 -10.99 -5.59 0.80
N ALA A 125 -12.28 -5.84 0.64
CA ALA A 125 -12.96 -7.04 1.14
C ALA A 125 -12.48 -8.33 0.46
N THR A 126 -12.06 -8.25 -0.80
CA THR A 126 -11.50 -9.37 -1.57
C THR A 126 -9.98 -9.43 -1.53
N ALA A 127 -9.37 -8.70 -0.58
CA ALA A 127 -7.93 -8.67 -0.33
C ALA A 127 -7.06 -8.12 -1.49
N CYS A 128 -7.63 -7.53 -2.54
CA CYS A 128 -6.84 -6.91 -3.62
C CYS A 128 -5.89 -5.83 -3.07
N ALA A 129 -6.37 -5.03 -2.10
CA ALA A 129 -5.59 -3.98 -1.43
C ALA A 129 -4.39 -4.51 -0.63
N SER A 130 -4.33 -5.80 -0.31
CA SER A 130 -3.19 -6.39 0.40
C SER A 130 -1.94 -6.52 -0.48
N CYS A 131 -2.10 -6.47 -1.79
CA CYS A 131 -1.00 -6.53 -2.75
C CYS A 131 -0.97 -5.32 -3.68
N HIS A 132 -2.12 -4.84 -4.11
CA HIS A 132 -2.24 -3.76 -5.09
C HIS A 132 -2.57 -2.42 -4.46
N ARG A 133 -2.11 -1.36 -5.13
CA ARG A 133 -2.51 0.02 -4.85
C ARG A 133 -3.54 0.47 -5.88
N PHE A 134 -4.55 1.23 -5.43
CA PHE A 134 -5.49 1.94 -6.28
C PHE A 134 -5.79 3.31 -5.67
N ALA A 135 -5.66 4.38 -6.44
CA ALA A 135 -5.90 5.77 -6.01
C ALA A 135 -5.15 6.17 -4.71
N GLY A 136 -3.96 5.61 -4.50
CA GLY A 136 -3.13 5.88 -3.32
C GLY A 136 -3.38 4.94 -2.14
N GLU A 137 -4.43 4.13 -2.15
CA GLU A 137 -4.75 3.14 -1.12
C GLU A 137 -4.24 1.73 -1.48
N GLY A 138 -3.93 0.92 -0.47
CA GLY A 138 -3.42 -0.43 -0.61
C GLY A 138 -1.90 -0.54 -0.61
N MET A 139 -1.41 -1.77 -0.78
CA MET A 139 0.02 -2.11 -0.74
C MET A 139 0.65 -2.00 -2.13
N GLY A 140 1.98 -1.89 -2.17
CA GLY A 140 2.75 -1.81 -3.41
C GLY A 140 3.52 -3.11 -3.74
N ILE A 141 3.04 -4.26 -3.30
CA ILE A 141 3.64 -5.57 -3.60
C ILE A 141 3.39 -5.94 -5.07
N GLY A 142 2.18 -5.73 -5.52
CA GLY A 142 1.77 -5.87 -6.91
C GLY A 142 1.75 -4.53 -7.66
N PRO A 143 1.42 -4.54 -8.97
CA PRO A 143 1.27 -3.32 -9.77
C PRO A 143 0.25 -2.34 -9.19
N ASP A 144 0.51 -1.04 -9.41
CA ASP A 144 -0.47 0.02 -9.15
C ASP A 144 -1.57 -0.02 -10.22
N LEU A 145 -2.81 -0.17 -9.78
CA LEU A 145 -3.99 -0.30 -10.64
C LEU A 145 -4.69 1.03 -10.94
N THR A 146 -4.19 2.16 -10.42
CA THR A 146 -4.84 3.48 -10.55
C THR A 146 -5.14 3.87 -12.00
N GLY A 147 -4.25 3.55 -12.92
CA GLY A 147 -4.42 3.84 -14.36
C GLY A 147 -4.76 2.62 -15.21
N SER A 148 -5.15 1.49 -14.62
CA SER A 148 -5.33 0.23 -15.36
C SER A 148 -6.41 0.32 -16.44
N ALA A 149 -7.52 1.00 -16.17
CA ALA A 149 -8.62 1.19 -17.13
C ALA A 149 -8.23 1.96 -18.42
N ASN A 150 -7.15 2.73 -18.35
CA ASN A 150 -6.63 3.45 -19.53
C ASN A 150 -5.62 2.61 -20.34
N ARG A 151 -5.19 1.46 -19.82
CA ARG A 151 -4.13 0.62 -20.41
C ARG A 151 -4.63 -0.73 -20.88
N TYR A 152 -5.70 -1.24 -20.27
CA TYR A 152 -6.22 -2.57 -20.52
C TYR A 152 -7.67 -2.52 -21.01
N ALA A 153 -8.00 -3.33 -22.00
CA ALA A 153 -9.37 -3.59 -22.37
C ALA A 153 -10.07 -4.38 -21.24
N LEU A 154 -11.39 -4.31 -21.18
CA LEU A 154 -12.17 -5.02 -20.17
C LEU A 154 -11.85 -6.52 -20.12
N ARG A 155 -11.69 -7.14 -21.29
CA ARG A 155 -11.33 -8.57 -21.40
C ARG A 155 -10.00 -8.86 -20.71
N ASP A 156 -8.98 -8.04 -20.95
CA ASP A 156 -7.65 -8.24 -20.38
C ASP A 156 -7.67 -8.05 -18.87
N MET A 157 -8.47 -7.09 -18.36
CA MET A 157 -8.67 -6.89 -16.93
C MET A 157 -9.33 -8.11 -16.29
N MET A 158 -10.37 -8.68 -16.91
CA MET A 158 -11.03 -9.89 -16.41
C MET A 158 -10.12 -11.11 -16.49
N GLU A 159 -9.32 -11.24 -17.53
CA GLU A 159 -8.33 -12.30 -17.65
C GLU A 159 -7.27 -12.24 -16.53
N ASN A 160 -6.73 -11.05 -16.24
CA ASN A 160 -5.78 -10.88 -15.14
C ASN A 160 -6.37 -11.16 -13.75
N ILE A 161 -7.68 -11.03 -13.57
CA ILE A 161 -8.35 -11.36 -12.29
C ILE A 161 -8.64 -12.86 -12.19
N ILE A 162 -9.06 -13.51 -13.28
CA ILE A 162 -9.55 -14.89 -13.28
C ILE A 162 -8.40 -15.90 -13.55
N GLU A 163 -7.44 -15.50 -14.37
CA GLU A 163 -6.27 -16.28 -14.75
C GLU A 163 -4.96 -15.54 -14.37
N PRO A 164 -4.75 -15.17 -13.09
CA PRO A 164 -3.69 -14.23 -12.69
C PRO A 164 -2.27 -14.70 -12.98
N SER A 165 -2.08 -16.00 -13.19
CA SER A 165 -0.77 -16.59 -13.49
C SER A 165 -0.53 -16.79 -14.99
N LYS A 166 -1.47 -16.40 -15.86
CA LYS A 166 -1.35 -16.60 -17.30
C LYS A 166 -0.26 -15.73 -17.93
N VAL A 167 -0.21 -14.45 -17.50
CA VAL A 167 0.83 -13.52 -17.91
C VAL A 167 1.28 -12.72 -16.70
N ILE A 168 2.53 -12.91 -16.28
CA ILE A 168 3.13 -12.17 -15.16
C ILE A 168 4.29 -11.37 -15.74
N SER A 169 4.29 -10.04 -15.49
CA SER A 169 5.41 -9.18 -15.85
C SER A 169 6.66 -9.56 -15.04
N ASP A 170 7.82 -9.58 -15.70
CA ASP A 170 9.11 -9.99 -15.12
C ASP A 170 9.43 -9.29 -13.79
N GLN A 171 9.05 -8.03 -13.65
CA GLN A 171 9.25 -7.28 -12.40
C GLN A 171 8.38 -7.76 -11.22
N TYR A 172 7.41 -8.66 -11.45
CA TYR A 172 6.53 -9.22 -10.42
C TYR A 172 6.64 -10.75 -10.31
N ILE A 173 7.50 -11.39 -11.10
CA ILE A 173 7.78 -12.82 -10.98
C ILE A 173 8.48 -13.08 -9.66
N SER A 174 7.96 -14.04 -8.90
CA SER A 174 8.61 -14.55 -7.69
C SER A 174 9.50 -15.73 -8.03
N THR A 175 10.68 -15.77 -7.42
CA THR A 175 11.62 -16.88 -7.54
C THR A 175 11.58 -17.72 -6.27
N GLY A 176 11.43 -19.03 -6.43
CA GLY A 176 11.56 -20.00 -5.34
C GLY A 176 13.03 -20.41 -5.16
N PHE A 177 13.50 -20.37 -3.93
CA PHE A 177 14.84 -20.79 -3.54
C PHE A 177 14.74 -21.99 -2.63
N THR A 178 15.47 -23.08 -2.94
CA THR A 178 15.70 -24.17 -2.01
C THR A 178 17.05 -23.97 -1.36
N MET A 179 17.06 -23.81 -0.05
CA MET A 179 18.25 -23.59 0.73
C MET A 179 19.00 -24.92 0.94
N LYS A 180 20.29 -24.85 1.33
CA LYS A 180 21.12 -26.05 1.56
C LYS A 180 20.61 -26.93 2.71
N ASP A 181 19.87 -26.35 3.65
CA ASP A 181 19.23 -27.05 4.77
C ASP A 181 17.87 -27.68 4.42
N GLY A 182 17.45 -27.59 3.14
CA GLY A 182 16.17 -28.11 2.65
C GLY A 182 14.98 -27.15 2.86
N SER A 183 15.15 -26.03 3.52
CA SER A 183 14.11 -25.01 3.65
C SER A 183 13.85 -24.31 2.32
N THR A 184 12.64 -23.77 2.15
CA THR A 184 12.27 -23.03 0.94
C THR A 184 11.98 -21.58 1.29
N ALA A 185 12.42 -20.65 0.43
CA ALA A 185 12.08 -19.24 0.49
C ALA A 185 11.55 -18.79 -0.86
N ILE A 186 10.59 -17.85 -0.85
CA ILE A 186 10.06 -17.23 -2.06
C ILE A 186 10.34 -15.73 -1.95
N GLY A 187 10.88 -15.16 -3.00
CA GLY A 187 11.22 -13.75 -3.05
C GLY A 187 11.36 -13.24 -4.47
N ARG A 188 11.59 -11.94 -4.60
CA ARG A 188 11.94 -11.28 -5.85
C ARG A 188 12.95 -10.18 -5.58
#